data_70c524a90ba4077230b7dd41b763302a
#
_entry.id   70c524a90ba4077230b7dd41b763302a
#
_cell.length_a   1.000
_cell.length_b   1.000
_cell.length_c   1.000
_cell.angle_alpha   90.00
_cell.angle_beta   90.00
_cell.angle_gamma   90.00
#
_symmetry.space_group_name_H-M   'P 1'
#
loop_
_entity.id
_entity.type
_entity.pdbx_description
1 polymer ?
#
loop_
_entity_poly.entity_id
_entity_poly.type
_entity_poly.pdbx_seq_one_letter_code
_entity_poly.pdbx_strand_id
1 'polypeptide(L)'
;MKKIMTVIALLFTLSVVLPSYSSANVGINEKFGLPIVVYGGNLSADEKASVADSLDVAEEVDVEEIEVTGEDLIKYIKDGDSRANMYSSAKITRKDEGAGLVINIVTPENITQVTSEMYGNAMLTAGIENATVEVAAPKAVTGHSALVGIYKAYEVNGEKLDPERTDVANDELTVATELADGGIEDAKVSELLTEIKKQIAEKNPASREEVEQIVEEQLSKLQIELSPEDRQLLVDLMDRIRQLDIDFSKWSTQLEDLSKTIEDKLTTIVNDEGFWESVKSFFKKIADTVSGWIN
;
A
#
# COMPACT_ATOMS: atom_id res chain seq x y z
N MET A 1 60.72 -15.07 -65.79
CA MET A 1 60.66 -15.11 -64.34
C MET A 1 59.47 -14.21 -63.93
N LYS A 2 58.32 -14.82 -63.69
CA LYS A 2 57.05 -14.09 -63.42
C LYS A 2 56.89 -14.04 -61.90
N LYS A 3 56.83 -12.81 -61.35
CA LYS A 3 56.54 -12.55 -59.95
C LYS A 3 55.02 -12.61 -59.75
N ILE A 4 54.55 -13.58 -58.96
CA ILE A 4 53.14 -13.66 -58.54
C ILE A 4 53.00 -12.80 -57.32
N MET A 5 52.20 -11.73 -57.41
CA MET A 5 51.80 -10.90 -56.26
C MET A 5 50.54 -11.53 -55.69
N THR A 6 50.62 -12.09 -54.47
CA THR A 6 49.49 -12.59 -53.71
C THR A 6 48.87 -11.41 -52.96
N VAL A 7 47.66 -11.01 -53.29
CA VAL A 7 46.84 -10.02 -52.58
C VAL A 7 46.06 -10.80 -51.49
N ILE A 8 46.42 -10.60 -50.23
CA ILE A 8 45.64 -11.10 -49.07
C ILE A 8 44.54 -10.08 -48.81
N ALA A 9 43.31 -10.45 -49.14
CA ALA A 9 42.10 -9.70 -48.74
C ALA A 9 41.76 -10.02 -47.32
N LEU A 10 41.97 -9.05 -46.40
CA LEU A 10 41.59 -9.11 -45.00
C LEU A 10 40.06 -8.83 -44.90
N LEU A 11 39.25 -9.89 -44.75
CA LEU A 11 37.82 -9.79 -44.47
C LEU A 11 37.64 -9.46 -42.99
N PHE A 12 37.35 -8.18 -42.70
CA PHE A 12 36.93 -7.72 -41.37
C PHE A 12 35.45 -8.09 -41.22
N THR A 13 35.15 -9.20 -40.50
CA THR A 13 33.81 -9.54 -40.10
C THR A 13 33.43 -8.68 -38.87
N LEU A 14 32.66 -7.63 -39.13
CA LEU A 14 32.05 -6.82 -38.10
C LEU A 14 30.96 -7.65 -37.38
N SER A 15 31.30 -8.25 -36.27
CA SER A 15 30.33 -8.94 -35.41
C SER A 15 29.49 -7.87 -34.72
N VAL A 16 28.30 -7.65 -35.20
CA VAL A 16 27.26 -6.86 -34.53
C VAL A 16 26.80 -7.67 -33.33
N VAL A 17 27.30 -7.33 -32.16
CA VAL A 17 26.76 -7.83 -30.89
C VAL A 17 25.44 -7.12 -30.67
N LEU A 18 24.34 -7.73 -31.06
CA LEU A 18 23.01 -7.29 -30.64
C LEU A 18 22.89 -7.56 -29.12
N PRO A 19 22.51 -6.55 -28.32
CA PRO A 19 22.19 -6.80 -26.93
C PRO A 19 20.99 -7.77 -26.93
N SER A 20 21.22 -8.98 -26.42
CA SER A 20 20.13 -9.88 -26.09
C SER A 20 19.38 -9.25 -24.93
N TYR A 21 18.23 -8.67 -25.20
CA TYR A 21 17.27 -8.37 -24.16
C TYR A 21 16.84 -9.73 -23.59
N SER A 22 17.44 -10.07 -22.46
CA SER A 22 16.93 -11.16 -21.63
C SER A 22 15.58 -10.69 -21.12
N SER A 23 14.50 -11.09 -21.75
CA SER A 23 13.20 -11.10 -21.09
C SER A 23 13.41 -11.98 -19.88
N ALA A 24 13.44 -11.38 -18.70
CA ALA A 24 13.31 -12.14 -17.47
C ALA A 24 11.99 -12.88 -17.60
N ASN A 25 12.05 -14.19 -17.93
CA ASN A 25 10.91 -15.07 -17.69
C ASN A 25 10.62 -14.94 -16.20
N VAL A 26 9.61 -14.16 -15.84
CA VAL A 26 8.99 -14.25 -14.53
C VAL A 26 8.39 -15.66 -14.52
N GLY A 27 9.15 -16.62 -14.02
CA GLY A 27 8.67 -17.99 -13.89
C GLY A 27 7.42 -17.95 -13.02
N ILE A 28 6.35 -18.60 -13.49
CA ILE A 28 5.15 -18.82 -12.68
C ILE A 28 5.62 -19.50 -11.39
N ASN A 29 5.39 -18.86 -10.25
CA ASN A 29 5.69 -19.45 -8.97
C ASN A 29 4.59 -20.48 -8.66
N GLU A 30 4.80 -21.73 -9.08
CA GLU A 30 3.85 -22.82 -8.88
C GLU A 30 3.44 -23.02 -7.41
N LYS A 31 4.25 -22.54 -6.47
CA LYS A 31 3.97 -22.61 -5.03
C LYS A 31 2.84 -21.66 -4.61
N PHE A 32 2.75 -20.49 -5.22
CA PHE A 32 1.81 -19.44 -4.80
C PHE A 32 0.69 -19.17 -5.81
N GLY A 33 0.65 -19.92 -6.92
CA GLY A 33 -0.30 -19.72 -8.01
C GLY A 33 0.06 -18.54 -8.92
N LEU A 34 -0.89 -18.19 -9.77
CA LEU A 34 -0.78 -17.05 -10.68
C LEU A 34 -0.98 -15.72 -9.93
N PRO A 35 -0.46 -14.60 -10.46
CA PRO A 35 -0.94 -13.28 -10.05
C PRO A 35 -2.47 -13.19 -10.19
N ILE A 36 -3.13 -12.53 -9.26
CA ILE A 36 -4.58 -12.34 -9.31
C ILE A 36 -4.88 -10.86 -9.49
N VAL A 37 -5.71 -10.54 -10.48
CA VAL A 37 -6.31 -9.23 -10.65
C VAL A 37 -7.75 -9.26 -10.14
N VAL A 38 -8.04 -8.39 -9.17
CA VAL A 38 -9.37 -8.22 -8.62
C VAL A 38 -9.92 -6.88 -9.08
N TYR A 39 -10.92 -6.91 -9.93
CA TYR A 39 -11.59 -5.71 -10.39
C TYR A 39 -12.72 -5.31 -9.46
N GLY A 40 -12.92 -4.01 -9.28
CA GLY A 40 -14.12 -3.50 -8.64
C GLY A 40 -15.38 -3.86 -9.44
N GLY A 41 -16.35 -4.52 -8.82
CA GLY A 41 -17.55 -5.04 -9.50
C GLY A 41 -18.52 -3.98 -10.04
N ASN A 42 -18.27 -2.68 -9.74
CA ASN A 42 -19.07 -1.58 -10.27
C ASN A 42 -18.40 -0.87 -11.48
N LEU A 43 -17.28 -1.42 -11.98
CA LEU A 43 -16.62 -0.91 -13.17
C LEU A 43 -17.45 -1.21 -14.42
N SER A 44 -17.59 -0.23 -15.31
CA SER A 44 -18.01 -0.47 -16.68
C SER A 44 -16.92 -1.22 -17.48
N ALA A 45 -17.27 -1.75 -18.64
CA ALA A 45 -16.30 -2.45 -19.49
C ALA A 45 -15.10 -1.58 -19.88
N ASP A 46 -15.34 -0.30 -20.18
CA ASP A 46 -14.29 0.65 -20.56
C ASP A 46 -13.41 0.99 -19.33
N GLU A 47 -14.00 1.17 -18.16
CA GLU A 47 -13.26 1.39 -16.91
C GLU A 47 -12.43 0.17 -16.52
N LYS A 48 -12.97 -1.05 -16.69
CA LYS A 48 -12.23 -2.30 -16.45
C LYS A 48 -11.03 -2.41 -17.39
N ALA A 49 -11.21 -2.08 -18.68
CA ALA A 49 -10.11 -2.08 -19.65
C ALA A 49 -9.02 -1.06 -19.28
N SER A 50 -9.40 0.15 -18.84
CA SER A 50 -8.46 1.17 -18.39
C SER A 50 -7.67 0.73 -17.15
N VAL A 51 -8.33 0.06 -16.20
CA VAL A 51 -7.66 -0.49 -15.01
C VAL A 51 -6.73 -1.63 -15.39
N ALA A 52 -7.14 -2.53 -16.30
CA ALA A 52 -6.29 -3.62 -16.80
C ALA A 52 -5.01 -3.09 -17.47
N ASP A 53 -5.11 -2.00 -18.25
CA ASP A 53 -3.98 -1.31 -18.85
C ASP A 53 -3.05 -0.71 -17.77
N SER A 54 -3.63 -0.02 -16.77
CA SER A 54 -2.85 0.56 -15.67
C SER A 54 -2.11 -0.48 -14.81
N LEU A 55 -2.64 -1.69 -14.71
CA LEU A 55 -2.06 -2.82 -13.98
C LEU A 55 -1.15 -3.70 -14.84
N ASP A 56 -0.88 -3.31 -16.09
CA ASP A 56 -0.05 -4.05 -17.05
C ASP A 56 -0.49 -5.52 -17.22
N VAL A 57 -1.82 -5.78 -17.18
CA VAL A 57 -2.36 -7.15 -17.23
C VAL A 57 -1.99 -7.87 -18.54
N ALA A 58 -1.94 -7.15 -19.65
CA ALA A 58 -1.58 -7.71 -20.95
C ALA A 58 -0.11 -8.14 -21.05
N GLU A 59 0.76 -7.68 -20.17
CA GLU A 59 2.18 -8.06 -20.10
C GLU A 59 2.42 -9.34 -19.28
N GLU A 60 1.43 -9.77 -18.49
CA GLU A 60 1.51 -11.01 -17.73
C GLU A 60 1.35 -12.23 -18.66
N VAL A 61 2.15 -13.27 -18.40
CA VAL A 61 2.08 -14.52 -19.20
C VAL A 61 0.76 -15.23 -18.94
N ASP A 62 0.39 -15.30 -17.66
CA ASP A 62 -0.87 -15.86 -17.16
C ASP A 62 -1.28 -15.09 -15.91
N VAL A 63 -2.58 -14.77 -15.79
CA VAL A 63 -3.17 -14.07 -14.64
C VAL A 63 -4.57 -14.60 -14.38
N GLU A 64 -4.96 -14.69 -13.12
CA GLU A 64 -6.34 -14.97 -12.75
C GLU A 64 -7.10 -13.65 -12.55
N GLU A 65 -8.25 -13.51 -13.19
CA GLU A 65 -9.09 -12.33 -13.09
C GLU A 65 -10.38 -12.65 -12.32
N ILE A 66 -10.65 -11.88 -11.28
CA ILE A 66 -11.87 -11.99 -10.47
C ILE A 66 -12.46 -10.60 -10.23
N GLU A 67 -13.66 -10.55 -9.66
CA GLU A 67 -14.34 -9.29 -9.29
C GLU A 67 -14.63 -9.27 -7.80
N VAL A 68 -14.59 -8.08 -7.19
CA VAL A 68 -15.02 -7.84 -5.80
C VAL A 68 -16.28 -6.99 -5.78
N THR A 69 -17.26 -7.39 -4.98
CA THR A 69 -18.57 -6.75 -4.88
C THR A 69 -18.88 -6.35 -3.44
N GLY A 70 -19.93 -5.56 -3.22
CA GLY A 70 -20.43 -5.28 -1.88
C GLY A 70 -20.84 -6.54 -1.09
N GLU A 71 -21.27 -7.61 -1.78
CA GLU A 71 -21.55 -8.90 -1.14
C GLU A 71 -20.25 -9.58 -0.62
N ASP A 72 -19.11 -9.34 -1.26
CA ASP A 72 -17.84 -9.82 -0.74
C ASP A 72 -17.40 -9.01 0.49
N LEU A 73 -17.67 -7.70 0.50
CA LEU A 73 -17.33 -6.82 1.62
C LEU A 73 -17.90 -7.33 2.95
N ILE A 74 -19.16 -7.73 3.00
CA ILE A 74 -19.80 -8.22 4.23
C ILE A 74 -19.23 -9.56 4.75
N LYS A 75 -18.39 -10.25 3.98
CA LYS A 75 -17.69 -11.46 4.45
C LYS A 75 -16.47 -11.10 5.32
N TYR A 76 -15.85 -9.95 5.04
CA TYR A 76 -14.59 -9.54 5.67
C TYR A 76 -14.79 -8.43 6.70
N ILE A 77 -15.92 -7.72 6.64
CA ILE A 77 -16.21 -6.54 7.45
C ILE A 77 -17.58 -6.73 8.10
N LYS A 78 -17.60 -6.82 9.42
CA LYS A 78 -18.78 -7.19 10.20
C LYS A 78 -20.01 -6.30 9.96
N ASP A 79 -19.81 -4.99 9.88
CA ASP A 79 -20.86 -4.00 9.69
C ASP A 79 -20.86 -3.41 8.26
N GLY A 80 -20.29 -4.16 7.29
CA GLY A 80 -20.19 -3.76 5.90
C GLY A 80 -21.57 -3.58 5.23
N ASP A 81 -21.66 -2.65 4.28
CA ASP A 81 -22.84 -2.47 3.44
C ASP A 81 -22.68 -3.26 2.13
N SER A 82 -23.51 -4.30 1.93
CA SER A 82 -23.51 -5.11 0.70
C SER A 82 -23.83 -4.31 -0.57
N ARG A 83 -24.34 -3.09 -0.42
CA ARG A 83 -24.62 -2.16 -1.53
C ARG A 83 -23.46 -1.22 -1.83
N ALA A 84 -22.36 -1.34 -1.12
CA ALA A 84 -21.20 -0.50 -1.34
C ALA A 84 -20.66 -0.65 -2.77
N ASN A 85 -20.31 0.48 -3.38
CA ASN A 85 -19.74 0.49 -4.72
C ASN A 85 -18.25 0.15 -4.65
N MET A 86 -17.83 -0.80 -5.48
CA MET A 86 -16.45 -1.25 -5.61
C MET A 86 -15.87 -0.75 -6.93
N TYR A 87 -14.98 0.25 -6.89
CA TYR A 87 -14.35 0.85 -8.07
C TYR A 87 -12.83 0.70 -8.08
N SER A 88 -12.15 0.68 -6.93
CA SER A 88 -10.73 0.39 -6.90
C SER A 88 -10.47 -1.10 -7.09
N SER A 89 -9.36 -1.40 -7.74
CA SER A 89 -8.92 -2.74 -8.15
C SER A 89 -7.51 -2.98 -7.69
N ALA A 90 -7.10 -4.24 -7.59
CA ALA A 90 -5.75 -4.59 -7.21
C ALA A 90 -5.22 -5.79 -8.01
N LYS A 91 -3.92 -5.78 -8.33
CA LYS A 91 -3.17 -6.95 -8.79
C LYS A 91 -2.28 -7.42 -7.65
N ILE A 92 -2.39 -8.69 -7.30
CA ILE A 92 -1.68 -9.30 -6.17
C ILE A 92 -0.77 -10.40 -6.70
N THR A 93 0.53 -10.29 -6.40
CA THR A 93 1.53 -11.32 -6.65
C THR A 93 2.10 -11.76 -5.31
N ARG A 94 1.79 -13.00 -4.89
CA ARG A 94 2.31 -13.56 -3.64
C ARG A 94 3.81 -13.83 -3.74
N LYS A 95 4.52 -13.68 -2.64
CA LYS A 95 5.98 -13.84 -2.55
C LYS A 95 6.36 -14.88 -1.51
N ASP A 96 7.61 -15.31 -1.53
CA ASP A 96 8.18 -16.18 -0.50
C ASP A 96 8.21 -15.50 0.87
N GLU A 97 8.19 -16.32 1.93
CA GLU A 97 8.33 -15.85 3.31
C GLU A 97 9.61 -15.00 3.47
N GLY A 98 9.47 -13.86 4.11
CA GLY A 98 10.54 -12.88 4.30
C GLY A 98 10.74 -11.89 3.14
N ALA A 99 9.95 -11.97 2.07
CA ALA A 99 10.00 -10.98 0.99
C ALA A 99 9.36 -9.63 1.37
N GLY A 100 8.50 -9.62 2.41
CA GLY A 100 7.80 -8.43 2.86
C GLY A 100 6.68 -7.98 1.92
N LEU A 101 6.11 -6.81 2.22
CA LEU A 101 5.06 -6.17 1.42
C LEU A 101 5.65 -5.07 0.53
N VAL A 102 5.31 -5.11 -0.74
CA VAL A 102 5.56 -4.01 -1.68
C VAL A 102 4.20 -3.56 -2.23
N ILE A 103 3.85 -2.29 -1.99
CA ILE A 103 2.54 -1.76 -2.39
C ILE A 103 2.75 -0.53 -3.27
N ASN A 104 2.21 -0.60 -4.49
CA ASN A 104 2.28 0.44 -5.48
C ASN A 104 0.87 0.92 -5.85
N ILE A 105 0.57 2.17 -5.65
CA ILE A 105 -0.63 2.79 -6.21
C ILE A 105 -0.25 3.29 -7.60
N VAL A 106 -0.70 2.58 -8.64
CA VAL A 106 -0.29 2.87 -10.03
C VAL A 106 -1.11 3.99 -10.68
N THR A 107 -2.24 4.36 -10.06
CA THR A 107 -3.05 5.53 -10.44
C THR A 107 -3.24 6.46 -9.23
N PRO A 108 -2.15 7.10 -8.73
CA PRO A 108 -2.20 7.87 -7.49
C PRO A 108 -3.13 9.09 -7.55
N GLU A 109 -3.37 9.63 -8.74
CA GLU A 109 -4.33 10.72 -8.95
C GLU A 109 -5.80 10.29 -8.74
N ASN A 110 -6.06 8.99 -8.79
CA ASN A 110 -7.41 8.41 -8.67
C ASN A 110 -7.67 7.76 -7.30
N ILE A 111 -6.65 7.52 -6.49
CA ILE A 111 -6.81 7.05 -5.10
C ILE A 111 -6.60 8.23 -4.16
N THR A 112 -7.70 8.76 -3.60
CA THR A 112 -7.70 10.10 -3.00
C THR A 112 -7.47 10.14 -1.50
N GLN A 113 -7.57 9.01 -0.78
CA GLN A 113 -7.43 8.96 0.68
C GLN A 113 -6.41 7.92 1.15
N VAL A 114 -6.39 6.73 0.56
CA VAL A 114 -5.56 5.64 1.04
C VAL A 114 -4.17 5.70 0.42
N THR A 115 -3.12 5.67 1.25
CA THR A 115 -1.72 5.57 0.80
C THR A 115 -1.21 4.13 0.77
N SER A 116 -0.05 3.92 0.13
CA SER A 116 0.62 2.60 0.12
C SER A 116 0.95 2.13 1.54
N GLU A 117 1.34 3.04 2.42
CA GLU A 117 1.70 2.75 3.81
C GLU A 117 0.46 2.40 4.66
N MET A 118 -0.68 3.06 4.42
CA MET A 118 -1.95 2.72 5.05
C MET A 118 -2.40 1.31 4.64
N TYR A 119 -2.32 0.96 3.34
CA TYR A 119 -2.55 -0.41 2.89
C TYR A 119 -1.60 -1.40 3.57
N GLY A 120 -0.30 -1.07 3.66
CA GLY A 120 0.70 -1.92 4.31
C GLY A 120 0.35 -2.21 5.77
N ASN A 121 -0.03 -1.18 6.51
CA ASN A 121 -0.47 -1.31 7.89
C ASN A 121 -1.69 -2.24 8.02
N ALA A 122 -2.74 -1.99 7.24
CA ALA A 122 -3.96 -2.79 7.27
C ALA A 122 -3.72 -4.24 6.80
N MET A 123 -2.91 -4.45 5.76
CA MET A 123 -2.58 -5.80 5.27
C MET A 123 -1.84 -6.61 6.31
N LEU A 124 -0.86 -6.04 7.02
CA LEU A 124 -0.17 -6.72 8.12
C LEU A 124 -1.14 -7.10 9.24
N THR A 125 -2.06 -6.22 9.61
CA THR A 125 -3.11 -6.52 10.60
C THR A 125 -4.00 -7.66 10.14
N ALA A 126 -4.38 -7.70 8.85
CA ALA A 126 -5.14 -8.81 8.26
C ALA A 126 -4.37 -10.14 8.16
N GLY A 127 -3.05 -10.13 8.38
CA GLY A 127 -2.19 -11.31 8.27
C GLY A 127 -1.61 -11.55 6.88
N ILE A 128 -1.58 -10.53 6.06
CA ILE A 128 -0.98 -10.56 4.73
C ILE A 128 0.43 -9.96 4.84
N GLU A 129 1.44 -10.78 4.57
CA GLU A 129 2.82 -10.45 4.97
C GLU A 129 3.81 -10.39 3.79
N ASN A 130 3.61 -11.17 2.75
CA ASN A 130 4.58 -11.33 1.67
C ASN A 130 3.88 -11.27 0.31
N ALA A 131 3.81 -10.07 -0.26
CA ALA A 131 3.19 -9.83 -1.55
C ALA A 131 3.70 -8.56 -2.22
N THR A 132 3.63 -8.53 -3.56
CA THR A 132 3.56 -7.29 -4.32
C THR A 132 2.11 -7.00 -4.64
N VAL A 133 1.64 -5.80 -4.33
CA VAL A 133 0.27 -5.33 -4.59
C VAL A 133 0.33 -4.05 -5.40
N GLU A 134 -0.38 -4.03 -6.50
CA GLU A 134 -0.56 -2.85 -7.34
C GLU A 134 -2.03 -2.45 -7.27
N VAL A 135 -2.31 -1.19 -6.93
CA VAL A 135 -3.68 -0.67 -6.77
C VAL A 135 -3.96 0.36 -7.86
N ALA A 136 -5.12 0.22 -8.51
CA ALA A 136 -5.58 1.11 -9.55
C ALA A 136 -7.06 1.46 -9.42
N ALA A 137 -7.44 2.64 -9.92
CA ALA A 137 -8.82 3.02 -10.14
C ALA A 137 -8.95 3.87 -11.41
N PRO A 138 -10.07 3.78 -12.15
CA PRO A 138 -10.24 4.51 -13.42
C PRO A 138 -10.67 5.97 -13.21
N LYS A 139 -11.04 6.33 -11.99
CA LYS A 139 -11.53 7.65 -11.58
C LYS A 139 -11.27 7.87 -10.10
N ALA A 140 -11.42 9.11 -9.63
CA ALA A 140 -11.24 9.47 -8.24
C ALA A 140 -12.17 8.68 -7.30
N VAL A 141 -11.57 7.91 -6.38
CA VAL A 141 -12.22 7.10 -5.34
C VAL A 141 -11.36 7.11 -4.08
N THR A 142 -11.93 6.73 -2.93
CA THR A 142 -11.19 6.69 -1.66
C THR A 142 -10.07 5.64 -1.64
N GLY A 143 -10.28 4.48 -2.28
CA GLY A 143 -9.33 3.36 -2.32
C GLY A 143 -9.73 2.15 -1.46
N HIS A 144 -10.64 2.30 -0.50
CA HIS A 144 -10.98 1.25 0.48
C HIS A 144 -11.38 -0.09 -0.15
N SER A 145 -12.09 -0.10 -1.29
CA SER A 145 -12.54 -1.35 -1.92
C SER A 145 -11.39 -2.24 -2.43
N ALA A 146 -10.21 -1.68 -2.68
CA ALA A 146 -9.04 -2.49 -3.06
C ALA A 146 -8.62 -3.46 -1.95
N LEU A 147 -8.68 -3.04 -0.67
CA LEU A 147 -8.33 -3.91 0.45
C LEU A 147 -9.24 -5.14 0.52
N VAL A 148 -10.54 -4.98 0.31
CA VAL A 148 -11.50 -6.10 0.23
C VAL A 148 -11.18 -7.03 -0.94
N GLY A 149 -10.79 -6.46 -2.08
CA GLY A 149 -10.33 -7.22 -3.24
C GLY A 149 -9.08 -8.06 -2.93
N ILE A 150 -8.12 -7.50 -2.20
CA ILE A 150 -6.91 -8.20 -1.76
C ILE A 150 -7.29 -9.41 -0.87
N TYR A 151 -8.21 -9.25 0.07
CA TYR A 151 -8.70 -10.36 0.90
C TYR A 151 -9.29 -11.49 0.05
N LYS A 152 -10.15 -11.13 -0.92
CA LYS A 152 -10.77 -12.10 -1.83
C LYS A 152 -9.72 -12.85 -2.65
N ALA A 153 -8.68 -12.18 -3.15
CA ALA A 153 -7.60 -12.81 -3.88
C ALA A 153 -6.86 -13.86 -3.02
N TYR A 154 -6.62 -13.57 -1.75
CA TYR A 154 -5.99 -14.53 -0.83
C TYR A 154 -6.86 -15.77 -0.61
N GLU A 155 -8.17 -15.60 -0.45
CA GLU A 155 -9.10 -16.73 -0.28
C GLU A 155 -9.20 -17.61 -1.53
N VAL A 156 -9.25 -17.00 -2.72
CA VAL A 156 -9.28 -17.75 -3.99
C VAL A 156 -8.05 -18.61 -4.15
N ASN A 157 -6.89 -18.13 -3.69
CA ASN A 157 -5.63 -18.90 -3.63
C ASN A 157 -5.57 -19.95 -2.50
N GLY A 158 -6.68 -20.16 -1.78
CA GLY A 158 -6.79 -21.19 -0.75
C GLY A 158 -6.26 -20.81 0.63
N GLU A 159 -5.82 -19.57 0.82
CA GLU A 159 -5.50 -19.04 2.15
C GLU A 159 -6.80 -18.74 2.91
N LYS A 160 -6.76 -18.91 4.23
CA LYS A 160 -7.85 -18.49 5.09
C LYS A 160 -7.41 -17.31 5.91
N LEU A 161 -7.98 -16.15 5.63
CA LEU A 161 -7.82 -15.00 6.48
C LEU A 161 -8.74 -15.11 7.69
N ASP A 162 -8.26 -14.64 8.83
CA ASP A 162 -9.07 -14.57 10.04
C ASP A 162 -10.07 -13.41 9.90
N PRO A 163 -11.40 -13.66 10.02
CA PRO A 163 -12.41 -12.62 9.87
C PRO A 163 -12.30 -11.49 10.91
N GLU A 164 -11.81 -11.77 12.11
CA GLU A 164 -11.61 -10.73 13.13
C GLU A 164 -10.44 -9.83 12.75
N ARG A 165 -9.36 -10.40 12.21
CA ARG A 165 -8.21 -9.64 11.71
C ARG A 165 -8.57 -8.77 10.49
N THR A 166 -9.35 -9.29 9.55
CA THR A 166 -9.78 -8.50 8.37
C THR A 166 -10.74 -7.37 8.76
N ASP A 167 -11.64 -7.60 9.73
CA ASP A 167 -12.52 -6.57 10.27
C ASP A 167 -11.71 -5.43 10.93
N VAL A 168 -10.79 -5.78 11.83
CA VAL A 168 -9.92 -4.80 12.51
C VAL A 168 -9.00 -4.07 11.53
N ALA A 169 -8.49 -4.76 10.51
CA ALA A 169 -7.66 -4.14 9.47
C ALA A 169 -8.43 -3.11 8.62
N ASN A 170 -9.71 -3.37 8.37
CA ASN A 170 -10.56 -2.39 7.69
C ASN A 170 -10.85 -1.16 8.58
N ASP A 171 -11.09 -1.38 9.87
CA ASP A 171 -11.23 -0.28 10.82
C ASP A 171 -9.93 0.52 10.95
N GLU A 172 -8.76 -0.15 10.92
CA GLU A 172 -7.47 0.53 10.89
C GLU A 172 -7.33 1.44 9.68
N LEU A 173 -7.73 0.98 8.49
CA LEU A 173 -7.71 1.79 7.29
C LEU A 173 -8.66 3.00 7.40
N THR A 174 -9.84 2.78 7.97
CA THR A 174 -10.83 3.84 8.19
C THR A 174 -10.29 4.90 9.18
N VAL A 175 -9.79 4.48 10.32
CA VAL A 175 -9.19 5.39 11.32
C VAL A 175 -8.00 6.15 10.73
N ALA A 176 -7.14 5.48 9.94
CA ALA A 176 -6.03 6.13 9.29
C ALA A 176 -6.48 7.27 8.36
N THR A 177 -7.48 7.03 7.52
CA THR A 177 -8.02 8.05 6.61
C THR A 177 -8.77 9.15 7.36
N GLU A 178 -9.50 8.86 8.44
CA GLU A 178 -10.16 9.85 9.29
C GLU A 178 -9.15 10.78 9.97
N LEU A 179 -8.05 10.24 10.50
CA LEU A 179 -6.98 11.05 11.12
C LEU A 179 -6.30 11.95 10.08
N ALA A 180 -6.09 11.46 8.86
CA ALA A 180 -5.53 12.25 7.77
C ALA A 180 -6.48 13.36 7.32
N ASP A 181 -7.77 13.06 7.15
CA ASP A 181 -8.81 14.04 6.83
C ASP A 181 -8.96 15.10 7.97
N GLY A 182 -8.65 14.70 9.22
CA GLY A 182 -8.54 15.58 10.39
C GLY A 182 -7.36 16.56 10.35
N GLY A 183 -6.49 16.45 9.35
CA GLY A 183 -5.39 17.38 9.07
C GLY A 183 -4.01 16.90 9.50
N ILE A 184 -3.86 15.64 9.87
CA ILE A 184 -2.56 15.02 10.10
C ILE A 184 -2.01 14.54 8.74
N GLU A 185 -0.73 14.80 8.49
CA GLU A 185 -0.07 14.35 7.27
C GLU A 185 -0.13 12.80 7.17
N ASP A 186 -0.51 12.26 5.99
CA ASP A 186 -0.71 10.83 5.74
C ASP A 186 0.48 9.96 6.20
N ALA A 187 1.70 10.42 5.91
CA ALA A 187 2.91 9.71 6.29
C ALA A 187 3.07 9.67 7.83
N LYS A 188 2.70 10.73 8.54
CA LYS A 188 2.72 10.76 10.01
C LYS A 188 1.64 9.88 10.63
N VAL A 189 0.47 9.79 10.01
CA VAL A 189 -0.57 8.83 10.43
C VAL A 189 -0.04 7.41 10.30
N SER A 190 0.54 7.07 9.16
CA SER A 190 1.11 5.75 8.91
C SER A 190 2.26 5.42 9.88
N GLU A 191 3.14 6.40 10.17
CA GLU A 191 4.22 6.28 11.16
C GLU A 191 3.65 6.02 12.56
N LEU A 192 2.66 6.80 12.98
CA LEU A 192 2.00 6.66 14.29
C LEU A 192 1.43 5.25 14.48
N LEU A 193 0.64 4.77 13.51
CA LEU A 193 0.05 3.43 13.58
C LEU A 193 1.12 2.34 13.63
N THR A 194 2.15 2.44 12.78
CA THR A 194 3.26 1.49 12.74
C THR A 194 4.03 1.45 14.06
N GLU A 195 4.39 2.62 14.61
CA GLU A 195 5.16 2.72 15.85
C GLU A 195 4.36 2.22 17.07
N ILE A 196 3.05 2.51 17.15
CA ILE A 196 2.20 1.96 18.20
C ILE A 196 2.16 0.43 18.12
N LYS A 197 1.96 -0.14 16.92
CA LYS A 197 1.94 -1.60 16.71
C LYS A 197 3.27 -2.25 17.06
N LYS A 198 4.40 -1.62 16.73
CA LYS A 198 5.74 -2.08 17.16
C LYS A 198 5.83 -2.13 18.69
N GLN A 199 5.38 -1.07 19.39
CA GLN A 199 5.39 -1.05 20.85
C GLN A 199 4.44 -2.10 21.46
N ILE A 200 3.29 -2.36 20.86
CA ILE A 200 2.40 -3.45 21.25
C ILE A 200 3.11 -4.80 21.09
N ALA A 201 3.79 -5.03 19.96
CA ALA A 201 4.53 -6.25 19.71
C ALA A 201 5.71 -6.45 20.69
N GLU A 202 6.42 -5.39 21.03
CA GLU A 202 7.57 -5.44 21.94
C GLU A 202 7.18 -5.57 23.41
N LYS A 203 6.18 -4.77 23.87
CA LYS A 203 5.80 -4.68 25.28
C LYS A 203 4.76 -5.72 25.69
N ASN A 204 4.01 -6.27 24.72
CA ASN A 204 2.91 -7.22 24.92
C ASN A 204 1.95 -6.76 26.05
N PRO A 205 1.31 -5.57 25.91
CA PRO A 205 0.50 -4.97 26.94
C PRO A 205 -0.65 -5.88 27.37
N ALA A 206 -0.88 -6.00 28.68
CA ALA A 206 -1.90 -6.88 29.22
C ALA A 206 -3.29 -6.24 29.28
N SER A 207 -3.37 -4.91 29.26
CA SER A 207 -4.61 -4.16 29.43
C SER A 207 -4.75 -3.01 28.45
N ARG A 208 -5.98 -2.49 28.35
CA ARG A 208 -6.30 -1.30 27.57
C ARG A 208 -5.58 -0.04 28.09
N GLU A 209 -5.42 0.06 29.40
CA GLU A 209 -4.71 1.18 30.03
C GLU A 209 -3.23 1.22 29.64
N GLU A 210 -2.59 0.06 29.46
CA GLU A 210 -1.22 -0.04 28.97
C GLU A 210 -1.13 0.34 27.48
N VAL A 211 -2.14 0.00 26.66
CA VAL A 211 -2.25 0.46 25.27
C VAL A 211 -2.42 1.97 25.21
N GLU A 212 -3.27 2.55 26.05
CA GLU A 212 -3.46 4.00 26.14
C GLU A 212 -2.14 4.72 26.45
N GLN A 213 -1.33 4.19 27.38
CA GLN A 213 0.00 4.75 27.66
C GLN A 213 0.93 4.68 26.43
N ILE A 214 0.93 3.57 25.70
CA ILE A 214 1.71 3.44 24.46
C ILE A 214 1.26 4.49 23.42
N VAL A 215 -0.03 4.67 23.24
CA VAL A 215 -0.59 5.68 22.33
C VAL A 215 -0.13 7.09 22.72
N GLU A 216 -0.25 7.46 24.01
CA GLU A 216 0.19 8.77 24.53
C GLU A 216 1.71 8.98 24.33
N GLU A 217 2.53 7.95 24.58
CA GLU A 217 3.97 8.00 24.36
C GLU A 217 4.30 8.29 22.90
N GLN A 218 3.63 7.61 21.94
CA GLN A 218 3.90 7.79 20.52
C GLN A 218 3.36 9.15 20.00
N LEU A 219 2.18 9.58 20.42
CA LEU A 219 1.65 10.91 20.08
C LEU A 219 2.61 12.01 20.54
N SER A 220 3.14 11.89 21.78
CA SER A 220 4.12 12.86 22.30
C SER A 220 5.44 12.81 21.50
N LYS A 221 5.97 11.62 21.20
CA LYS A 221 7.22 11.44 20.44
C LYS A 221 7.14 12.04 19.05
N LEU A 222 6.02 11.82 18.34
CA LEU A 222 5.79 12.31 16.97
C LEU A 222 5.24 13.72 16.93
N GLN A 223 4.98 14.34 18.09
CA GLN A 223 4.41 15.69 18.20
C GLN A 223 3.07 15.82 17.47
N ILE A 224 2.21 14.82 17.64
CA ILE A 224 0.86 14.77 17.07
C ILE A 224 -0.14 15.11 18.17
N GLU A 225 -1.03 16.07 17.86
CA GLU A 225 -2.15 16.42 18.72
C GLU A 225 -3.45 15.89 18.10
N LEU A 226 -4.21 15.12 18.87
CA LEU A 226 -5.51 14.58 18.51
C LEU A 226 -6.63 15.22 19.32
N SER A 227 -7.81 15.29 18.73
CA SER A 227 -9.03 15.54 19.51
C SER A 227 -9.25 14.41 20.53
N PRO A 228 -9.99 14.64 21.62
CA PRO A 228 -10.33 13.56 22.56
C PRO A 228 -11.04 12.41 21.89
N GLU A 229 -11.88 12.66 20.89
CA GLU A 229 -12.65 11.70 20.11
C GLU A 229 -11.71 10.86 19.24
N ASP A 230 -10.81 11.46 18.48
CA ASP A 230 -9.84 10.77 17.62
C ASP A 230 -8.87 9.91 18.43
N ARG A 231 -8.43 10.44 19.59
CA ARG A 231 -7.60 9.69 20.53
C ARG A 231 -8.31 8.44 21.03
N GLN A 232 -9.59 8.57 21.37
CA GLN A 232 -10.41 7.45 21.83
C GLN A 232 -10.54 6.38 20.75
N LEU A 233 -10.82 6.80 19.50
CA LEU A 233 -10.89 5.89 18.34
C LEU A 233 -9.56 5.15 18.14
N LEU A 234 -8.44 5.86 18.21
CA LEU A 234 -7.11 5.26 18.08
C LEU A 234 -6.81 4.24 19.19
N VAL A 235 -7.13 4.58 20.44
CA VAL A 235 -6.94 3.65 21.59
C VAL A 235 -7.82 2.42 21.44
N ASP A 236 -9.09 2.59 21.03
CA ASP A 236 -10.02 1.47 20.83
C ASP A 236 -9.54 0.55 19.71
N LEU A 237 -9.08 1.10 18.59
CA LEU A 237 -8.48 0.34 17.50
C LEU A 237 -7.25 -0.45 17.98
N MET A 238 -6.32 0.19 18.67
CA MET A 238 -5.07 -0.44 19.12
C MET A 238 -5.31 -1.50 20.19
N ASP A 239 -6.32 -1.33 21.05
CA ASP A 239 -6.72 -2.37 21.99
C ASP A 239 -7.35 -3.58 21.31
N ARG A 240 -8.12 -3.38 20.24
CA ARG A 240 -8.61 -4.49 19.39
C ARG A 240 -7.46 -5.21 18.70
N ILE A 241 -6.47 -4.49 18.14
CA ILE A 241 -5.27 -5.08 17.53
C ILE A 241 -4.49 -5.92 18.56
N ARG A 242 -4.31 -5.42 19.78
CA ARG A 242 -3.67 -6.16 20.87
C ARG A 242 -4.36 -7.49 21.19
N GLN A 243 -5.68 -7.55 21.03
CA GLN A 243 -6.49 -8.74 21.35
C GLN A 243 -6.50 -9.78 20.23
N LEU A 244 -6.04 -9.45 19.03
CA LEU A 244 -5.96 -10.39 17.92
C LEU A 244 -4.96 -11.51 18.20
N ASP A 245 -5.22 -12.70 17.66
CA ASP A 245 -4.28 -13.83 17.68
C ASP A 245 -3.18 -13.60 16.62
N ILE A 246 -2.17 -12.83 17.02
CA ILE A 246 -1.03 -12.45 16.18
C ILE A 246 0.26 -12.97 16.79
N ASP A 247 1.10 -13.62 15.97
CA ASP A 247 2.49 -13.91 16.35
C ASP A 247 3.32 -12.62 16.28
N PHE A 248 3.34 -11.88 17.39
CA PHE A 248 4.05 -10.61 17.50
C PHE A 248 5.55 -10.71 17.21
N SER A 249 6.16 -11.89 17.37
CA SER A 249 7.60 -12.08 17.10
C SER A 249 7.91 -12.02 15.58
N LYS A 250 7.01 -12.53 14.76
CA LYS A 250 7.10 -12.43 13.29
C LYS A 250 6.71 -11.03 12.80
N TRP A 251 5.72 -10.45 13.45
CA TRP A 251 5.17 -9.16 13.08
C TRP A 251 6.16 -8.00 13.26
N SER A 252 7.02 -8.08 14.29
CA SER A 252 8.00 -7.02 14.59
C SER A 252 8.95 -6.75 13.43
N THR A 253 9.44 -7.78 12.74
CA THR A 253 10.33 -7.62 11.58
C THR A 253 9.64 -6.88 10.43
N GLN A 254 8.40 -7.22 10.14
CA GLN A 254 7.65 -6.63 9.04
C GLN A 254 7.22 -5.20 9.34
N LEU A 255 6.87 -4.90 10.59
CA LEU A 255 6.62 -3.54 11.06
C LEU A 255 7.90 -2.70 11.00
N GLU A 256 9.07 -3.29 11.26
CA GLU A 256 10.34 -2.58 11.10
C GLU A 256 10.63 -2.24 9.63
N ASP A 257 10.37 -3.16 8.70
CA ASP A 257 10.55 -2.90 7.27
C ASP A 257 9.55 -1.85 6.75
N LEU A 258 8.31 -1.88 7.22
CA LEU A 258 7.32 -0.85 6.90
C LEU A 258 7.72 0.51 7.49
N SER A 259 8.21 0.56 8.73
CA SER A 259 8.72 1.77 9.38
C SER A 259 9.85 2.41 8.58
N LYS A 260 10.82 1.63 8.11
CA LYS A 260 11.91 2.12 7.26
C LYS A 260 11.38 2.73 5.95
N THR A 261 10.42 2.07 5.32
CA THR A 261 9.79 2.58 4.09
C THR A 261 9.11 3.93 4.32
N ILE A 262 8.43 4.10 5.46
CA ILE A 262 7.78 5.37 5.85
C ILE A 262 8.84 6.45 6.15
N GLU A 263 9.88 6.13 6.90
CA GLU A 263 10.98 7.04 7.23
C GLU A 263 11.72 7.54 5.97
N ASP A 264 12.00 6.65 5.03
CA ASP A 264 12.63 7.01 3.75
C ASP A 264 11.76 7.97 2.96
N LYS A 265 10.44 7.75 2.95
CA LYS A 265 9.47 8.62 2.28
C LYS A 265 9.38 10.00 2.94
N LEU A 266 9.30 10.06 4.27
CA LEU A 266 9.32 11.30 5.04
C LEU A 266 10.61 12.09 4.80
N THR A 267 11.76 11.41 4.80
CA THR A 267 13.06 12.02 4.53
C THR A 267 13.12 12.60 3.11
N THR A 268 12.55 11.90 2.14
CA THR A 268 12.49 12.36 0.75
C THR A 268 11.61 13.61 0.63
N ILE A 269 10.44 13.65 1.28
CA ILE A 269 9.54 14.81 1.31
C ILE A 269 10.23 16.02 1.96
N VAL A 270 10.92 15.84 3.07
CA VAL A 270 11.63 16.91 3.78
C VAL A 270 12.80 17.48 2.95
N ASN A 271 13.45 16.66 2.13
CA ASN A 271 14.57 17.08 1.28
C ASN A 271 14.14 17.57 -0.12
N ASP A 272 12.85 17.51 -0.45
CA ASP A 272 12.33 18.00 -1.74
C ASP A 272 12.26 19.55 -1.74
N GLU A 273 13.10 20.18 -2.57
CA GLU A 273 13.07 21.64 -2.76
C GLU A 273 11.71 22.15 -3.25
N GLY A 274 10.98 21.35 -4.05
CA GLY A 274 9.64 21.68 -4.54
C GLY A 274 8.59 21.71 -3.43
N PHE A 275 8.71 20.83 -2.44
CA PHE A 275 7.88 20.87 -1.22
C PHE A 275 8.07 22.17 -0.46
N TRP A 276 9.32 22.59 -0.19
CA TRP A 276 9.62 23.84 0.51
C TRP A 276 9.19 25.10 -0.27
N GLU A 277 9.27 25.06 -1.59
CA GLU A 277 8.74 26.12 -2.45
C GLU A 277 7.20 26.22 -2.33
N SER A 278 6.51 25.09 -2.30
CA SER A 278 5.05 25.03 -2.11
C SER A 278 4.64 25.55 -0.73
N VAL A 279 5.34 25.14 0.34
CA VAL A 279 5.14 25.63 1.71
C VAL A 279 5.36 27.15 1.79
N LYS A 280 6.46 27.67 1.24
CA LYS A 280 6.71 29.11 1.17
C LYS A 280 5.62 29.86 0.42
N SER A 281 5.14 29.32 -0.71
CA SER A 281 4.07 29.94 -1.49
C SER A 281 2.74 29.97 -0.75
N PHE A 282 2.43 28.92 0.03
CA PHE A 282 1.26 28.84 0.89
C PHE A 282 1.29 29.89 2.00
N PHE A 283 2.39 29.98 2.76
CA PHE A 283 2.54 31.01 3.80
C PHE A 283 2.55 32.43 3.24
N LYS A 284 3.11 32.63 2.04
CA LYS A 284 3.04 33.91 1.35
C LYS A 284 1.61 34.29 1.01
N LYS A 285 0.80 33.35 0.47
CA LYS A 285 -0.63 33.59 0.21
C LYS A 285 -1.41 33.92 1.47
N ILE A 286 -1.14 33.25 2.60
CA ILE A 286 -1.77 33.58 3.89
C ILE A 286 -1.36 34.98 4.33
N ALA A 287 -0.08 35.30 4.29
CA ALA A 287 0.41 36.66 4.66
C ALA A 287 -0.20 37.76 3.79
N ASP A 288 -0.29 37.54 2.48
CA ASP A 288 -0.92 38.48 1.53
C ASP A 288 -2.42 38.65 1.80
N THR A 289 -3.11 37.56 2.19
CA THR A 289 -4.54 37.57 2.53
C THR A 289 -4.79 38.32 3.85
N VAL A 290 -3.96 38.09 4.88
CA VAL A 290 -4.07 38.75 6.18
C VAL A 290 -3.72 40.25 6.06
N SER A 291 -2.71 40.63 5.27
CA SER A 291 -2.35 42.02 5.04
C SER A 291 -3.42 42.78 4.23
N GLY A 292 -4.18 42.09 3.39
CA GLY A 292 -5.34 42.64 2.68
C GLY A 292 -6.56 42.91 3.58
N TRP A 293 -6.60 42.39 4.80
CA TRP A 293 -7.69 42.63 5.77
C TRP A 293 -7.38 43.75 6.78
N ILE A 294 -6.13 44.22 6.80
CA ILE A 294 -5.67 45.27 7.74
C ILE A 294 -5.60 46.66 7.06
N ASN A 295 -5.78 46.74 5.75
CA ASN A 295 -5.94 47.96 4.98
C ASN A 295 -7.38 48.10 4.52
#